data_d28fdb9fa7ecfa4798b64d3299cc9a92
#
_entry.id   d28fdb9fa7ecfa4798b64d3299cc9a92
#
_cell.length_a   1.000
_cell.length_b   1.000
_cell.length_c   1.000
_cell.angle_alpha   90.00
_cell.angle_beta   90.00
_cell.angle_gamma   90.00
#
_symmetry.space_group_name_H-M   'P 1'
#
loop_
_entity.id
_entity.type
_entity.pdbx_description
1 polymer ?
#
loop_
_entity_poly.entity_id
_entity_poly.type
_entity_poly.pdbx_seq_one_letter_code
_entity_poly.pdbx_strand_id
1 'polypeptide(L)'
;MSAASFRFHGELERFLPRERRGLAFTHAYARAATLKQAIESLGVPHTEIGRLIVNGESATLARTVRQNDAVDAFPHEPGRGPFEVPLSFIADAHMGGLARMLRMLGFDTVYDNALQDAPIVERAAAERRLVLTRDRELLKRRDVLRGCYVHALKPEAQLREVAQRYDIAAHMHPFTLCLHCNLPLEPADMHVVCEKVPERIRSQYGRFMHCPGCDRVFWEGSHWDRMRSVLAATLDVPLSDMR
;
A
#
# COMPACT_ATOMS: atom_id res chain seq x y z
N MET A 1 -1.84 21.32 -31.36
CA MET A 1 -2.10 20.41 -30.23
C MET A 1 -2.83 19.21 -30.80
N SER A 2 -2.47 18.02 -30.40
CA SER A 2 -3.17 16.77 -30.74
C SER A 2 -4.23 16.48 -29.70
N ALA A 3 -5.30 15.76 -30.06
CA ALA A 3 -6.37 15.38 -29.14
C ALA A 3 -6.75 13.91 -29.31
N ALA A 4 -7.09 13.26 -28.20
CA ALA A 4 -7.58 11.89 -28.15
C ALA A 4 -8.76 11.80 -27.19
N SER A 5 -9.57 10.75 -27.34
CA SER A 5 -10.67 10.44 -26.44
C SER A 5 -10.16 9.55 -25.31
N PHE A 6 -10.51 9.86 -24.06
CA PHE A 6 -10.15 9.08 -22.87
C PHE A 6 -11.42 8.66 -22.13
N ARG A 7 -11.45 7.40 -21.71
CA ARG A 7 -12.43 6.86 -20.78
C ARG A 7 -11.73 6.10 -19.67
N PHE A 8 -12.07 6.42 -18.45
CA PHE A 8 -11.56 5.73 -17.27
C PHE A 8 -12.66 4.85 -16.68
N HIS A 9 -12.26 3.71 -16.16
CA HIS A 9 -13.19 2.71 -15.64
C HIS A 9 -12.98 2.44 -14.15
N GLY A 10 -14.05 2.05 -13.46
CA GLY A 10 -14.02 1.63 -12.08
C GLY A 10 -13.45 2.69 -11.15
N GLU A 11 -12.55 2.29 -10.26
CA GLU A 11 -11.99 3.21 -9.25
C GLU A 11 -11.16 4.35 -9.84
N LEU A 12 -10.66 4.24 -11.08
CA LEU A 12 -9.93 5.33 -11.72
C LEU A 12 -10.79 6.59 -11.90
N GLU A 13 -12.09 6.45 -12.01
CA GLU A 13 -13.02 7.57 -12.10
C GLU A 13 -12.97 8.50 -10.88
N ARG A 14 -12.57 7.96 -9.71
CA ARG A 14 -12.44 8.75 -8.47
C ARG A 14 -11.37 9.84 -8.56
N PHE A 15 -10.41 9.71 -9.48
CA PHE A 15 -9.40 10.72 -9.73
C PHE A 15 -9.90 11.88 -10.59
N LEU A 16 -11.01 11.67 -11.32
CA LEU A 16 -11.57 12.64 -12.25
C LEU A 16 -12.60 13.58 -11.58
N PRO A 17 -12.77 14.79 -12.12
CA PRO A 17 -13.91 15.63 -11.81
C PRO A 17 -15.23 14.90 -12.09
N ARG A 18 -16.27 15.21 -11.32
CA ARG A 18 -17.56 14.48 -11.37
C ARG A 18 -18.18 14.45 -12.77
N GLU A 19 -18.06 15.54 -13.52
CA GLU A 19 -18.60 15.70 -14.87
C GLU A 19 -17.95 14.81 -15.94
N ARG A 20 -16.80 14.20 -15.63
CA ARG A 20 -16.07 13.29 -16.55
C ARG A 20 -16.22 11.81 -16.20
N ARG A 21 -16.83 11.51 -15.06
CA ARG A 21 -16.99 10.12 -14.59
C ARG A 21 -18.00 9.36 -15.42
N GLY A 22 -17.66 8.11 -15.78
CA GLY A 22 -18.50 7.24 -16.61
C GLY A 22 -18.57 7.65 -18.10
N LEU A 23 -17.91 8.75 -18.49
CA LEU A 23 -17.98 9.30 -19.84
C LEU A 23 -16.64 9.19 -20.56
N ALA A 24 -16.69 9.03 -21.90
CA ALA A 24 -15.55 9.31 -22.75
C ALA A 24 -15.51 10.83 -23.02
N PHE A 25 -14.32 11.42 -22.92
CA PHE A 25 -14.13 12.86 -23.15
C PHE A 25 -12.85 13.11 -23.92
N THR A 26 -12.85 14.16 -24.72
CA THR A 26 -11.67 14.59 -25.50
C THR A 26 -10.71 15.37 -24.60
N HIS A 27 -9.42 15.03 -24.70
CA HIS A 27 -8.33 15.74 -24.03
C HIS A 27 -7.24 16.09 -25.02
N ALA A 28 -6.80 17.36 -24.99
CA ALA A 28 -5.68 17.83 -25.77
C ALA A 28 -4.37 17.55 -25.02
N TYR A 29 -3.36 17.07 -25.73
CA TYR A 29 -2.06 16.72 -25.14
C TYR A 29 -0.90 17.31 -25.97
N ALA A 30 0.29 17.34 -25.37
CA ALA A 30 1.49 17.78 -26.03
C ALA A 30 1.85 16.84 -27.20
N ARG A 31 2.40 17.38 -28.28
CA ARG A 31 2.88 16.56 -29.41
C ARG A 31 3.91 15.54 -28.90
N ALA A 32 3.75 14.28 -29.33
CA ALA A 32 4.58 13.15 -28.91
C ALA A 32 4.48 12.75 -27.42
N ALA A 33 3.39 13.13 -26.71
CA ALA A 33 3.15 12.64 -25.36
C ALA A 33 2.90 11.12 -25.33
N THR A 34 3.42 10.44 -24.29
CA THR A 34 3.09 9.05 -24.02
C THR A 34 1.72 8.93 -23.34
N LEU A 35 1.13 7.72 -23.34
CA LEU A 35 -0.10 7.45 -22.58
C LEU A 35 0.09 7.77 -21.08
N LYS A 36 1.26 7.45 -20.50
CA LYS A 36 1.61 7.84 -19.14
C LYS A 36 1.42 9.35 -18.94
N GLN A 37 2.07 10.16 -19.75
CA GLN A 37 2.04 11.63 -19.62
C GLN A 37 0.62 12.20 -19.81
N ALA A 38 -0.12 11.69 -20.78
CA ALA A 38 -1.50 12.12 -21.03
C ALA A 38 -2.43 11.77 -19.86
N ILE A 39 -2.33 10.56 -19.31
CA ILE A 39 -3.12 10.10 -18.19
C ILE A 39 -2.78 10.88 -16.91
N GLU A 40 -1.50 11.08 -16.64
CA GLU A 40 -1.04 11.84 -15.47
C GLU A 40 -1.45 13.33 -15.54
N SER A 41 -1.51 13.93 -16.74
CA SER A 41 -2.03 15.27 -16.92
C SER A 41 -3.52 15.40 -16.58
N LEU A 42 -4.27 14.28 -16.66
CA LEU A 42 -5.67 14.18 -16.25
C LEU A 42 -5.84 13.94 -14.74
N GLY A 43 -4.74 13.82 -13.98
CA GLY A 43 -4.75 13.65 -12.54
C GLY A 43 -4.75 12.19 -12.06
N VAL A 44 -4.64 11.22 -12.96
CA VAL A 44 -4.60 9.79 -12.63
C VAL A 44 -3.13 9.33 -12.57
N PRO A 45 -2.63 8.83 -11.43
CA PRO A 45 -1.29 8.30 -11.35
C PRO A 45 -1.13 7.04 -12.21
N HIS A 46 0.00 6.90 -12.86
CA HIS A 46 0.29 5.73 -13.69
C HIS A 46 0.32 4.42 -12.88
N THR A 47 0.64 4.49 -11.59
CA THR A 47 0.65 3.36 -10.66
C THR A 47 -0.74 2.76 -10.40
N GLU A 48 -1.80 3.50 -10.74
CA GLU A 48 -3.19 3.04 -10.59
C GLU A 48 -3.70 2.28 -11.82
N ILE A 49 -2.95 2.35 -12.94
CA ILE A 49 -3.36 1.75 -14.21
C ILE A 49 -2.97 0.28 -14.24
N GLY A 50 -3.97 -0.59 -14.28
CA GLY A 50 -3.78 -2.03 -14.44
C GLY A 50 -3.75 -2.45 -15.91
N ARG A 51 -4.61 -1.86 -16.76
CA ARG A 51 -4.72 -2.21 -18.18
C ARG A 51 -5.09 -0.98 -19.01
N LEU A 52 -4.52 -0.92 -20.22
CA LEU A 52 -4.84 0.09 -21.21
C LEU A 52 -5.29 -0.58 -22.51
N ILE A 53 -6.34 -0.04 -23.12
CA ILE A 53 -6.79 -0.39 -24.46
C ILE A 53 -6.81 0.87 -25.30
N VAL A 54 -6.26 0.82 -26.51
CA VAL A 54 -6.27 1.93 -27.46
C VAL A 54 -6.78 1.43 -28.78
N ASN A 55 -7.88 2.01 -29.25
CA ASN A 55 -8.55 1.61 -30.51
C ASN A 55 -8.92 0.10 -30.53
N GLY A 56 -9.26 -0.48 -29.37
CA GLY A 56 -9.59 -1.90 -29.22
C GLY A 56 -8.39 -2.83 -28.97
N GLU A 57 -7.16 -2.35 -29.02
CA GLU A 57 -5.93 -3.13 -28.83
C GLU A 57 -5.25 -2.83 -27.50
N SER A 58 -4.64 -3.84 -26.88
CA SER A 58 -3.84 -3.66 -25.66
C SER A 58 -2.66 -2.74 -25.89
N ALA A 59 -2.42 -1.83 -24.94
CA ALA A 59 -1.35 -0.84 -25.01
C ALA A 59 -0.57 -0.75 -23.71
N THR A 60 0.65 -0.21 -23.77
CA THR A 60 1.50 0.08 -22.61
C THR A 60 1.52 1.59 -22.32
N LEU A 61 1.88 1.97 -21.11
CA LEU A 61 2.03 3.37 -20.71
C LEU A 61 3.09 4.13 -21.55
N ALA A 62 4.06 3.42 -22.14
CA ALA A 62 5.11 4.01 -22.99
C ALA A 62 4.64 4.35 -24.42
N ARG A 63 3.48 3.84 -24.85
CA ARG A 63 2.93 4.10 -26.18
C ARG A 63 2.67 5.60 -26.38
N THR A 64 3.12 6.16 -27.50
CA THR A 64 2.80 7.53 -27.88
C THR A 64 1.34 7.65 -28.28
N VAL A 65 0.65 8.66 -27.75
CA VAL A 65 -0.74 8.96 -28.10
C VAL A 65 -0.78 9.61 -29.48
N ARG A 66 -1.72 9.16 -30.31
CA ARG A 66 -1.94 9.72 -31.67
C ARG A 66 -3.25 10.49 -31.72
N GLN A 67 -3.35 11.39 -32.68
CA GLN A 67 -4.58 12.12 -32.96
C GLN A 67 -5.75 11.15 -33.19
N ASN A 68 -6.88 11.42 -32.51
CA ASN A 68 -8.11 10.63 -32.55
C ASN A 68 -8.01 9.21 -31.95
N ASP A 69 -6.95 8.89 -31.20
CA ASP A 69 -6.95 7.64 -30.41
C ASP A 69 -8.15 7.62 -29.45
N ALA A 70 -8.75 6.43 -29.31
CA ALA A 70 -9.73 6.12 -28.27
C ALA A 70 -9.04 5.28 -27.20
N VAL A 71 -8.87 5.86 -26.01
CA VAL A 71 -8.12 5.27 -24.89
C VAL A 71 -9.07 4.88 -23.78
N ASP A 72 -9.10 3.60 -23.45
CA ASP A 72 -9.77 3.03 -22.26
C ASP A 72 -8.75 2.62 -21.23
N ALA A 73 -8.84 3.19 -20.03
CA ALA A 73 -7.97 2.92 -18.89
C ALA A 73 -8.73 2.18 -17.79
N PHE A 74 -8.19 1.06 -17.32
CA PHE A 74 -8.78 0.20 -16.30
C PHE A 74 -7.87 0.14 -15.06
N PRO A 75 -8.43 0.04 -13.85
CA PRO A 75 -7.66 -0.16 -12.63
C PRO A 75 -7.03 -1.56 -12.60
N HIS A 76 -6.16 -1.80 -11.63
CA HIS A 76 -5.70 -3.14 -11.30
C HIS A 76 -6.88 -4.03 -10.90
N GLU A 77 -6.85 -5.28 -11.35
CA GLU A 77 -7.82 -6.28 -10.88
C GLU A 77 -7.52 -6.62 -9.40
N PRO A 78 -8.55 -6.71 -8.55
CA PRO A 78 -8.37 -7.13 -7.15
C PRO A 78 -7.64 -8.47 -7.06
N GLY A 79 -6.69 -8.59 -6.12
CA GLY A 79 -5.90 -9.81 -5.92
C GLY A 79 -4.91 -10.15 -7.03
N ARG A 80 -4.86 -9.38 -8.11
CA ARG A 80 -3.95 -9.58 -9.25
C ARG A 80 -2.93 -8.45 -9.43
N GLY A 81 -2.60 -7.76 -8.37
CA GLY A 81 -1.52 -6.76 -8.43
C GLY A 81 -0.21 -7.41 -8.91
N PRO A 82 0.71 -6.66 -9.52
CA PRO A 82 2.02 -7.18 -9.93
C PRO A 82 2.85 -7.51 -8.68
N PHE A 83 2.72 -8.73 -8.17
CA PHE A 83 3.42 -9.15 -6.96
C PHE A 83 4.65 -9.96 -7.28
N GLU A 84 5.78 -9.41 -6.88
CA GLU A 84 6.91 -10.21 -6.42
C GLU A 84 6.73 -10.39 -4.91
N VAL A 85 6.66 -11.61 -4.43
CA VAL A 85 6.65 -11.95 -3.00
C VAL A 85 8.11 -11.98 -2.55
N PRO A 86 8.45 -11.42 -1.36
CA PRO A 86 7.57 -10.91 -0.32
C PRO A 86 7.11 -9.46 -0.57
N LEU A 87 5.85 -9.17 -0.21
CA LEU A 87 5.31 -7.82 -0.22
C LEU A 87 6.00 -6.97 0.85
N SER A 88 6.57 -5.84 0.43
CA SER A 88 7.12 -4.82 1.33
C SER A 88 6.60 -3.45 0.94
N PHE A 89 6.39 -2.61 1.95
CA PHE A 89 5.75 -1.32 1.78
C PHE A 89 6.64 -0.18 2.26
N ILE A 90 6.38 1.00 1.74
CA ILE A 90 6.82 2.27 2.31
C ILE A 90 5.59 3.18 2.38
N ALA A 91 5.31 3.67 3.57
CA ALA A 91 4.12 4.47 3.84
C ALA A 91 4.51 5.93 4.04
N ASP A 92 3.78 6.82 3.36
CA ASP A 92 3.88 8.26 3.48
C ASP A 92 3.51 8.73 4.92
N ALA A 93 3.95 9.94 5.30
CA ALA A 93 3.82 10.53 6.63
C ALA A 93 2.40 10.44 7.24
N HIS A 94 1.37 10.53 6.40
CA HIS A 94 -0.03 10.44 6.85
C HIS A 94 -0.58 9.01 6.99
N MET A 95 0.24 7.97 6.75
CA MET A 95 -0.15 6.56 6.74
C MET A 95 0.31 5.78 7.98
N GLY A 96 0.70 6.46 9.07
CA GLY A 96 1.28 5.81 10.25
C GLY A 96 0.39 4.75 10.91
N GLY A 97 -0.93 4.96 10.93
CA GLY A 97 -1.88 3.96 11.42
C GLY A 97 -1.90 2.70 10.54
N LEU A 98 -1.94 2.87 9.22
CA LEU A 98 -1.87 1.78 8.25
C LEU A 98 -0.53 1.03 8.36
N ALA A 99 0.60 1.76 8.41
CA ALA A 99 1.91 1.16 8.55
C ALA A 99 2.02 0.27 9.80
N ARG A 100 1.47 0.73 10.93
CA ARG A 100 1.41 -0.07 12.15
C ARG A 100 0.57 -1.34 11.97
N MET A 101 -0.58 -1.26 11.31
CA MET A 101 -1.44 -2.43 11.07
C MET A 101 -0.76 -3.44 10.11
N LEU A 102 -0.07 -2.97 9.07
CA LEU A 102 0.70 -3.83 8.17
C LEU A 102 1.85 -4.54 8.91
N ARG A 103 2.56 -3.84 9.81
CA ARG A 103 3.58 -4.47 10.69
C ARG A 103 2.96 -5.51 11.63
N MET A 104 1.76 -5.27 12.15
CA MET A 104 1.03 -6.28 12.94
C MET A 104 0.73 -7.54 12.13
N LEU A 105 0.49 -7.40 10.82
CA LEU A 105 0.26 -8.51 9.90
C LEU A 105 1.57 -9.15 9.39
N GLY A 106 2.74 -8.67 9.83
CA GLY A 106 4.05 -9.22 9.47
C GLY A 106 4.62 -8.67 8.16
N PHE A 107 4.05 -7.59 7.61
CA PHE A 107 4.59 -6.97 6.41
C PHE A 107 5.65 -5.92 6.74
N ASP A 108 6.86 -6.11 6.18
CA ASP A 108 7.92 -5.10 6.24
C ASP A 108 7.40 -3.78 5.67
N THR A 109 7.19 -2.81 6.55
CA THR A 109 6.61 -1.51 6.22
C THR A 109 7.45 -0.38 6.79
N VAL A 110 8.19 0.29 5.91
CA VAL A 110 8.92 1.50 6.26
C VAL A 110 7.94 2.63 6.51
N TYR A 111 8.13 3.32 7.61
CA TYR A 111 7.35 4.50 7.97
C TYR A 111 8.15 5.40 8.91
N ASP A 112 8.17 6.67 8.59
CA ASP A 112 8.64 7.76 9.46
C ASP A 112 7.82 9.01 9.13
N ASN A 113 7.30 9.68 10.16
CA ASN A 113 6.49 10.89 9.99
C ASN A 113 7.28 12.11 9.48
N ALA A 114 8.60 12.06 9.55
CA ALA A 114 9.51 13.09 9.02
C ALA A 114 10.01 12.76 7.60
N LEU A 115 9.66 11.59 7.06
CA LEU A 115 10.13 11.15 5.75
C LEU A 115 9.48 11.99 4.65
N GLN A 116 10.31 12.61 3.82
CA GLN A 116 9.88 13.41 2.68
C GLN A 116 9.81 12.58 1.40
N ASP A 117 9.19 13.15 0.36
CA ASP A 117 8.95 12.47 -0.92
C ASP A 117 10.21 11.90 -1.57
N ALA A 118 11.30 12.66 -1.61
CA ALA A 118 12.51 12.21 -2.30
C ALA A 118 13.12 10.94 -1.67
N PRO A 119 13.36 10.86 -0.36
CA PRO A 119 13.74 9.62 0.33
C PRO A 119 12.73 8.47 0.17
N ILE A 120 11.42 8.76 0.12
CA ILE A 120 10.40 7.72 -0.14
C ILE A 120 10.64 7.09 -1.51
N VAL A 121 10.80 7.92 -2.55
CA VAL A 121 11.00 7.46 -3.93
C VAL A 121 12.29 6.67 -4.07
N GLU A 122 13.42 7.20 -3.55
CA GLU A 122 14.72 6.55 -3.59
C GLU A 122 14.68 5.17 -2.94
N ARG A 123 14.12 5.10 -1.74
CA ARG A 123 14.02 3.85 -0.99
C ARG A 123 13.04 2.87 -1.62
N ALA A 124 11.90 3.35 -2.13
CA ALA A 124 10.93 2.52 -2.85
C ALA A 124 11.57 1.87 -4.08
N ALA A 125 12.35 2.63 -4.85
CA ALA A 125 13.05 2.11 -6.03
C ALA A 125 14.16 1.13 -5.67
N ALA A 126 15.02 1.47 -4.69
CA ALA A 126 16.16 0.65 -4.29
C ALA A 126 15.73 -0.69 -3.66
N GLU A 127 14.68 -0.69 -2.84
CA GLU A 127 14.20 -1.85 -2.09
C GLU A 127 12.97 -2.50 -2.73
N ARG A 128 12.52 -2.03 -3.90
CA ARG A 128 11.32 -2.50 -4.62
C ARG A 128 10.04 -2.47 -3.79
N ARG A 129 9.93 -1.47 -2.88
CA ARG A 129 8.78 -1.30 -2.01
C ARG A 129 7.59 -0.69 -2.75
N LEU A 130 6.39 -1.07 -2.32
CA LEU A 130 5.15 -0.47 -2.77
C LEU A 130 4.87 0.80 -1.96
N VAL A 131 4.74 1.94 -2.64
CA VAL A 131 4.44 3.23 -2.01
C VAL A 131 2.96 3.32 -1.67
N LEU A 132 2.65 3.55 -0.38
CA LEU A 132 1.30 3.80 0.11
C LEU A 132 1.15 5.28 0.46
N THR A 133 0.30 5.99 -0.25
CA THR A 133 0.14 7.44 -0.06
C THR A 133 -1.25 7.94 -0.46
N ARG A 134 -1.57 9.15 -0.02
CA ARG A 134 -2.71 9.95 -0.49
C ARG A 134 -2.27 11.15 -1.33
N ASP A 135 -1.00 11.21 -1.66
CA ASP A 135 -0.46 12.19 -2.58
C ASP A 135 -0.37 11.63 -4.00
N ARG A 136 -1.15 12.22 -4.91
CA ARG A 136 -1.14 11.85 -6.33
C ARG A 136 0.16 12.24 -7.01
N GLU A 137 0.76 13.35 -6.61
CA GLU A 137 1.98 13.86 -7.23
C GLU A 137 3.18 12.98 -6.88
N LEU A 138 3.23 12.45 -5.66
CA LEU A 138 4.21 11.44 -5.28
C LEU A 138 4.12 10.20 -6.17
N LEU A 139 2.90 9.69 -6.45
CA LEU A 139 2.69 8.51 -7.30
C LEU A 139 2.94 8.74 -8.79
N LYS A 140 2.97 9.99 -9.25
CA LYS A 140 3.30 10.34 -10.64
C LYS A 140 4.81 10.47 -10.88
N ARG A 141 5.64 10.46 -9.82
CA ARG A 141 7.09 10.54 -9.97
C ARG A 141 7.59 9.36 -10.80
N ARG A 142 8.51 9.65 -11.71
CA ARG A 142 9.03 8.68 -12.70
C ARG A 142 9.56 7.40 -12.06
N ASP A 143 10.23 7.55 -10.93
CA ASP A 143 10.95 6.46 -10.25
C ASP A 143 10.06 5.68 -9.28
N VAL A 144 8.79 6.08 -9.10
CA VAL A 144 7.78 5.29 -8.38
C VAL A 144 7.21 4.26 -9.35
N LEU A 145 7.78 3.07 -9.34
CA LEU A 145 7.35 1.98 -10.22
C LEU A 145 6.11 1.24 -9.70
N ARG A 146 5.93 1.24 -8.38
CA ARG A 146 4.85 0.53 -7.69
C ARG A 146 4.25 1.43 -6.62
N GLY A 147 2.96 1.64 -6.65
CA GLY A 147 2.30 2.49 -5.69
C GLY A 147 0.81 2.23 -5.60
N CYS A 148 0.22 2.69 -4.52
CA CYS A 148 -1.21 2.63 -4.26
C CYS A 148 -1.68 3.95 -3.67
N TYR A 149 -2.61 4.57 -4.34
CA TYR A 149 -3.35 5.69 -3.78
C TYR A 149 -4.40 5.17 -2.81
N VAL A 150 -4.26 5.50 -1.53
CA VAL A 150 -5.18 5.06 -0.48
C VAL A 150 -6.25 6.13 -0.26
N HIS A 151 -7.49 5.84 -0.64
CA HIS A 151 -8.61 6.80 -0.56
C HIS A 151 -9.15 6.95 0.86
N ALA A 152 -9.15 5.89 1.63
CA ALA A 152 -9.70 5.86 2.97
C ALA A 152 -8.94 6.77 3.95
N LEU A 153 -9.65 7.28 4.98
CA LEU A 153 -9.09 8.17 5.99
C LEU A 153 -8.69 7.44 7.27
N LYS A 154 -9.47 6.43 7.67
CA LYS A 154 -9.26 5.68 8.91
C LYS A 154 -8.36 4.49 8.66
N PRO A 155 -7.42 4.17 9.57
CA PRO A 155 -6.46 3.07 9.39
C PRO A 155 -7.08 1.72 9.04
N GLU A 156 -8.20 1.35 9.65
CA GLU A 156 -8.88 0.09 9.38
C GLU A 156 -9.46 0.06 7.96
N ALA A 157 -10.03 1.18 7.50
CA ALA A 157 -10.54 1.31 6.15
C ALA A 157 -9.40 1.34 5.11
N GLN A 158 -8.25 1.96 5.45
CA GLN A 158 -7.04 1.95 4.64
C GLN A 158 -6.50 0.52 4.49
N LEU A 159 -6.43 -0.22 5.60
CA LEU A 159 -5.99 -1.62 5.57
C LEU A 159 -6.91 -2.48 4.70
N ARG A 160 -8.23 -2.31 4.81
CA ARG A 160 -9.20 -3.04 3.99
C ARG A 160 -9.02 -2.74 2.51
N GLU A 161 -8.81 -1.49 2.15
CA GLU A 161 -8.58 -1.05 0.76
C GLU A 161 -7.30 -1.70 0.19
N VAL A 162 -6.20 -1.67 0.95
CA VAL A 162 -4.94 -2.32 0.56
C VAL A 162 -5.10 -3.84 0.49
N ALA A 163 -5.81 -4.45 1.44
CA ALA A 163 -6.03 -5.89 1.49
C ALA A 163 -6.82 -6.41 0.28
N GLN A 164 -7.87 -5.70 -0.09
CA GLN A 164 -8.67 -6.07 -1.27
C GLN A 164 -7.88 -5.96 -2.57
N ARG A 165 -6.99 -4.95 -2.65
CA ARG A 165 -6.19 -4.74 -3.85
C ARG A 165 -5.06 -5.75 -3.98
N TYR A 166 -4.48 -6.19 -2.86
CA TYR A 166 -3.22 -6.94 -2.84
C TYR A 166 -3.31 -8.33 -2.19
N ASP A 167 -4.49 -8.85 -1.92
CA ASP A 167 -4.69 -10.16 -1.30
C ASP A 167 -3.72 -10.45 -0.13
N ILE A 168 -3.52 -9.43 0.72
CA ILE A 168 -2.52 -9.52 1.80
C ILE A 168 -2.85 -10.62 2.83
N ALA A 169 -4.12 -11.02 2.93
CA ALA A 169 -4.53 -12.08 3.85
C ALA A 169 -3.85 -13.43 3.56
N ALA A 170 -3.59 -13.72 2.28
CA ALA A 170 -2.91 -14.96 1.88
C ALA A 170 -1.41 -14.99 2.23
N HIS A 171 -0.81 -13.83 2.56
CA HIS A 171 0.64 -13.68 2.75
C HIS A 171 1.01 -13.10 4.11
N MET A 172 0.08 -12.99 5.04
CA MET A 172 0.32 -12.43 6.36
C MET A 172 1.03 -13.42 7.29
N HIS A 173 1.90 -12.87 8.15
CA HIS A 173 2.56 -13.57 9.25
C HIS A 173 2.40 -12.73 10.53
N PRO A 174 1.22 -12.76 11.18
CA PRO A 174 0.87 -11.81 12.21
C PRO A 174 1.85 -11.82 13.39
N PHE A 175 2.11 -10.62 13.93
CA PHE A 175 2.91 -10.39 15.13
C PHE A 175 4.38 -10.89 15.09
N THR A 176 4.94 -10.97 13.89
CA THR A 176 6.36 -11.34 13.70
C THR A 176 7.29 -10.13 13.68
N LEU A 177 6.75 -8.92 13.51
CA LEU A 177 7.52 -7.68 13.43
C LEU A 177 7.26 -6.74 14.61
N CYS A 178 8.30 -5.99 14.98
CA CYS A 178 8.19 -4.90 15.94
C CYS A 178 7.36 -3.76 15.34
N LEU A 179 6.31 -3.33 16.06
CA LEU A 179 5.41 -2.25 15.62
C LEU A 179 6.09 -0.87 15.55
N HIS A 180 7.23 -0.70 16.25
CA HIS A 180 7.99 0.55 16.28
C HIS A 180 9.14 0.55 15.28
N CYS A 181 9.99 -0.49 15.31
CA CYS A 181 11.23 -0.55 14.53
C CYS A 181 11.08 -1.24 13.18
N ASN A 182 9.97 -1.97 12.96
CA ASN A 182 9.80 -2.80 11.78
C ASN A 182 10.85 -3.94 11.64
N LEU A 183 11.52 -4.29 12.73
CA LEU A 183 12.47 -5.40 12.79
C LEU A 183 11.77 -6.70 13.20
N PRO A 184 12.25 -7.86 12.77
CA PRO A 184 11.77 -9.15 13.26
C PRO A 184 11.84 -9.22 14.78
N LEU A 185 10.82 -9.83 15.38
CA LEU A 185 10.80 -10.15 16.80
C LEU A 185 11.48 -11.49 17.02
N GLU A 186 12.28 -11.59 18.07
CA GLU A 186 12.99 -12.81 18.49
C GLU A 186 12.41 -13.33 19.80
N PRO A 187 12.49 -14.63 20.11
CA PRO A 187 12.17 -15.13 21.44
C PRO A 187 12.98 -14.38 22.50
N ALA A 188 12.31 -13.90 23.54
CA ALA A 188 12.98 -13.13 24.58
C ALA A 188 13.76 -14.07 25.53
N ASP A 189 15.01 -13.68 25.83
CA ASP A 189 15.77 -14.30 26.90
C ASP A 189 15.10 -14.06 28.27
N MET A 190 15.12 -15.05 29.15
CA MET A 190 14.52 -14.95 30.48
C MET A 190 15.13 -13.85 31.35
N HIS A 191 16.41 -13.51 31.14
CA HIS A 191 17.05 -12.40 31.82
C HIS A 191 16.38 -11.08 31.43
N VAL A 192 16.22 -10.83 30.13
CA VAL A 192 15.51 -9.65 29.58
C VAL A 192 14.06 -9.59 30.07
N VAL A 193 13.38 -10.73 30.13
CA VAL A 193 12.00 -10.82 30.63
C VAL A 193 11.94 -10.46 32.10
N CYS A 194 12.89 -10.96 32.93
CA CYS A 194 12.92 -10.66 34.36
C CYS A 194 13.16 -9.19 34.66
N GLU A 195 14.00 -8.52 33.85
CA GLU A 195 14.30 -7.10 34.03
C GLU A 195 13.14 -6.17 33.61
N LYS A 196 12.43 -6.51 32.52
CA LYS A 196 11.51 -5.59 31.84
C LYS A 196 10.03 -5.88 32.06
N VAL A 197 9.70 -7.11 32.45
CA VAL A 197 8.31 -7.56 32.59
C VAL A 197 7.97 -7.77 34.05
N PRO A 198 6.90 -7.14 34.59
CA PRO A 198 6.47 -7.34 35.95
C PRO A 198 6.20 -8.81 36.28
N GLU A 199 6.50 -9.24 37.50
CA GLU A 199 6.33 -10.64 37.96
C GLU A 199 4.91 -11.16 37.73
N ARG A 200 3.90 -10.34 37.99
CA ARG A 200 2.49 -10.67 37.73
C ARG A 200 2.24 -11.09 36.28
N ILE A 201 2.90 -10.46 35.34
CA ILE A 201 2.77 -10.77 33.92
C ILE A 201 3.56 -12.02 33.57
N ARG A 202 4.76 -12.16 34.12
CA ARG A 202 5.61 -13.34 33.91
C ARG A 202 4.96 -14.65 34.43
N SER A 203 4.24 -14.57 35.55
CA SER A 203 3.49 -15.72 36.10
C SER A 203 2.24 -16.09 35.29
N GLN A 204 1.70 -15.14 34.53
CA GLN A 204 0.47 -15.31 33.74
C GLN A 204 0.72 -15.78 32.29
N TYR A 205 1.86 -15.37 31.71
CA TYR A 205 2.19 -15.62 30.30
C TYR A 205 3.51 -16.36 30.18
N GLY A 206 3.56 -17.36 29.29
CA GLY A 206 4.76 -18.20 29.10
C GLY A 206 5.59 -17.88 27.87
N ARG A 207 5.08 -17.01 26.97
CA ARG A 207 5.76 -16.66 25.72
C ARG A 207 6.00 -15.15 25.64
N PHE A 208 7.25 -14.80 25.48
CA PHE A 208 7.69 -13.42 25.32
C PHE A 208 8.56 -13.27 24.08
N MET A 209 8.36 -12.19 23.35
CA MET A 209 9.15 -11.83 22.20
C MET A 209 9.89 -10.50 22.48
N HIS A 210 11.06 -10.35 21.93
CA HIS A 210 11.92 -9.19 22.13
C HIS A 210 12.27 -8.56 20.78
N CYS A 211 12.35 -7.23 20.76
CA CYS A 211 12.85 -6.49 19.60
C CYS A 211 14.32 -6.09 19.82
N PRO A 212 15.27 -6.59 19.01
CA PRO A 212 16.69 -6.26 19.17
C PRO A 212 17.01 -4.78 18.90
N GLY A 213 16.13 -4.05 18.18
CA GLY A 213 16.36 -2.66 17.82
C GLY A 213 15.90 -1.64 18.87
N CYS A 214 14.73 -1.83 19.49
CA CYS A 214 14.20 -0.91 20.51
C CYS A 214 14.12 -1.51 21.90
N ASP A 215 14.60 -2.73 22.07
CA ASP A 215 14.72 -3.42 23.33
C ASP A 215 13.38 -3.60 24.10
N ARG A 216 12.24 -3.62 23.36
CA ARG A 216 10.91 -3.85 23.93
C ARG A 216 10.56 -5.32 23.95
N VAL A 217 9.85 -5.70 25.01
CA VAL A 217 9.29 -7.06 25.17
C VAL A 217 7.81 -7.03 24.85
N PHE A 218 7.36 -8.06 24.15
CA PHE A 218 5.97 -8.26 23.72
C PHE A 218 5.47 -9.62 24.23
N TRP A 219 4.17 -9.70 24.55
CA TRP A 219 3.50 -10.95 24.98
C TRP A 219 2.05 -10.97 24.52
N GLU A 220 1.44 -12.15 24.54
CA GLU A 220 0.06 -12.37 24.11
C GLU A 220 -0.93 -12.01 25.25
N GLY A 221 -0.99 -10.72 25.62
CA GLY A 221 -1.89 -10.21 26.64
C GLY A 221 -3.15 -9.55 26.05
N SER A 222 -3.98 -8.95 26.91
CA SER A 222 -5.25 -8.32 26.53
C SER A 222 -5.14 -7.26 25.43
N HIS A 223 -3.99 -6.58 25.34
CA HIS A 223 -3.75 -5.61 24.26
C HIS A 223 -3.51 -6.34 22.92
N TRP A 224 -2.77 -7.44 22.95
CA TRP A 224 -2.55 -8.30 21.79
C TRP A 224 -3.87 -8.91 21.30
N ASP A 225 -4.71 -9.43 22.19
CA ASP A 225 -6.04 -9.97 21.85
C ASP A 225 -6.92 -8.92 21.16
N ARG A 226 -6.90 -7.68 21.66
CA ARG A 226 -7.63 -6.57 21.04
C ARG A 226 -7.11 -6.26 19.64
N MET A 227 -5.80 -6.17 19.44
CA MET A 227 -5.20 -5.94 18.14
C MET A 227 -5.56 -7.04 17.15
N ARG A 228 -5.45 -8.30 17.57
CA ARG A 228 -5.83 -9.49 16.83
C ARG A 228 -7.29 -9.44 16.37
N SER A 229 -8.19 -9.12 17.27
CA SER A 229 -9.63 -9.02 16.99
C SER A 229 -9.93 -7.90 15.98
N VAL A 230 -9.29 -6.74 16.11
CA VAL A 230 -9.44 -5.63 15.16
C VAL A 230 -8.94 -6.02 13.77
N LEU A 231 -7.79 -6.67 13.67
CA LEU A 231 -7.25 -7.11 12.38
C LEU A 231 -8.15 -8.15 11.71
N ALA A 232 -8.58 -9.17 12.45
CA ALA A 232 -9.47 -10.22 11.95
C ALA A 232 -10.78 -9.63 11.42
N ALA A 233 -11.41 -8.73 12.19
CA ALA A 233 -12.63 -8.03 11.77
C ALA A 233 -12.40 -7.08 10.57
N THR A 234 -11.21 -6.49 10.46
CA THR A 234 -10.90 -5.59 9.34
C THR A 234 -10.71 -6.35 8.03
N LEU A 235 -10.08 -7.51 8.09
CA LEU A 235 -9.77 -8.34 6.92
C LEU A 235 -10.87 -9.37 6.61
N ASP A 236 -11.90 -9.48 7.47
CA ASP A 236 -12.94 -10.50 7.38
C ASP A 236 -12.37 -11.93 7.33
N VAL A 237 -11.42 -12.21 8.23
CA VAL A 237 -10.78 -13.52 8.35
C VAL A 237 -11.00 -14.11 9.74
N PRO A 238 -10.92 -15.46 9.90
CA PRO A 238 -11.02 -16.09 11.20
C PRO A 238 -9.93 -15.65 12.17
N LEU A 239 -10.24 -15.57 13.47
CA LEU A 239 -9.25 -15.29 14.52
C LEU A 239 -8.11 -16.34 14.58
N SER A 240 -8.35 -17.56 14.11
CA SER A 240 -7.33 -18.62 13.99
C SER A 240 -6.17 -18.20 13.09
N ASP A 241 -6.44 -17.43 12.06
CA ASP A 241 -5.46 -17.00 11.05
C ASP A 241 -4.57 -15.84 11.53
N MET A 242 -4.88 -15.30 12.72
CA MET A 242 -4.14 -14.25 13.40
C MET A 242 -3.17 -14.80 14.49
N ARG A 243 -2.49 -15.91 14.21
CA ARG A 243 -1.54 -16.53 15.14
C ARG A 243 -0.12 -16.51 14.61
#